data_0c13e373234b74f5158decfe6c941684
#
_entry.id   0c13e373234b74f5158decfe6c941684
#
_cell.length_a   1.000
_cell.length_b   1.000
_cell.length_c   1.000
_cell.angle_alpha   90.00
_cell.angle_beta   90.00
_cell.angle_gamma   90.00
#
_symmetry.space_group_name_H-M   'P 1'
#
loop_
_entity.id
_entity.type
_entity.pdbx_description
1 polymer ?
#
loop_
_entity_poly.entity_id
_entity_poly.type
_entity_poly.pdbx_seq_one_letter_code
_entity_poly.pdbx_strand_id
1 'polypeptide(L)'
;MRVSLWLLSLFAVAASVALFIGDNQSSVTLFWPPYRLDLSLNLVLLLLALLFVILHLAWRGLDAFFSIPVQARRWRVQHHERSLYAALLDALSHLLAGRYIRARKAANMVLAREEAMAEGEEVLAYSGRLRALAHLVAAESSQGLQDRSKRNEHLQQALALAPRRDVLEMLEGVQLRAAQWALQDRDPAAATQALDQLSQGAGRRTAALRLRLKAARMDRQTRLALETARLLTKHRAFSELASQGIRRALALELLTLAYSPEQLQAAWLTLDVAERLMPEVAMAAARLLLQHDNQAELARNCLLPIWDQLAEPDSMTAAKPANELRLQLIELIESSFTGKSGLPDAAWLARIEQAQQRNPADALLQYLAGMLCIRLQLWGKAQQLLKQAQPRLKDGSLQRKIWRALAELAEQRGDTETAAQAWRAAALV
;
A
#
# COMPACT_ATOMS: atom_id res chain seq x y z
N MET A 1 41.81 5.46 38.16
CA MET A 1 42.25 6.86 38.39
C MET A 1 41.62 7.53 39.63
N ARG A 2 40.32 7.44 39.92
CA ARG A 2 39.72 8.06 41.13
C ARG A 2 40.24 7.47 42.46
N VAL A 3 40.47 6.15 42.52
CA VAL A 3 40.97 5.46 43.75
C VAL A 3 42.43 5.80 44.01
N SER A 4 43.28 5.89 43.00
CA SER A 4 44.70 6.28 43.16
C SER A 4 44.89 7.72 43.59
N LEU A 5 44.08 8.66 43.09
CA LEU A 5 44.05 10.04 43.54
C LEU A 5 43.61 10.16 45.00
N TRP A 6 42.61 9.34 45.40
CA TRP A 6 42.12 9.31 46.79
C TRP A 6 43.16 8.76 47.75
N LEU A 7 43.87 7.67 47.39
CA LEU A 7 44.99 7.13 48.16
C LEU A 7 46.15 8.14 48.29
N LEU A 8 46.48 8.86 47.23
CA LEU A 8 47.55 9.86 47.22
C LEU A 8 47.21 11.07 48.09
N SER A 9 45.95 11.54 48.07
CA SER A 9 45.44 12.61 48.95
C SER A 9 45.43 12.17 50.40
N LEU A 10 45.04 10.91 50.69
CA LEU A 10 45.03 10.36 52.03
C LEU A 10 46.45 10.22 52.60
N PHE A 11 47.43 9.82 51.77
CA PHE A 11 48.84 9.77 52.14
C PHE A 11 49.42 11.15 52.37
N ALA A 12 49.11 12.16 51.54
CA ALA A 12 49.54 13.52 51.70
C ALA A 12 49.00 14.15 53.00
N VAL A 13 47.73 13.90 53.33
CA VAL A 13 47.11 14.32 54.59
C VAL A 13 47.77 13.65 55.79
N ALA A 14 48.02 12.33 55.74
CA ALA A 14 48.68 11.59 56.79
C ALA A 14 50.10 12.06 57.03
N ALA A 15 50.87 12.35 55.96
CA ALA A 15 52.21 12.92 56.07
C ALA A 15 52.23 14.35 56.69
N SER A 16 51.26 15.17 56.27
CA SER A 16 51.14 16.55 56.87
C SER A 16 50.73 16.48 58.30
N VAL A 17 49.87 15.61 58.72
CA VAL A 17 49.47 15.37 60.12
C VAL A 17 50.65 14.86 60.96
N ALA A 18 51.46 13.91 60.42
CA ALA A 18 52.62 13.38 61.10
C ALA A 18 53.70 14.43 61.35
N LEU A 19 53.94 15.36 60.41
CA LEU A 19 54.85 16.47 60.53
C LEU A 19 54.39 17.48 61.60
N PHE A 20 53.10 17.76 61.67
CA PHE A 20 52.52 18.68 62.63
C PHE A 20 52.50 18.11 64.04
N ILE A 21 52.33 16.81 64.22
CA ILE A 21 52.34 16.12 65.53
C ILE A 21 53.73 16.12 66.13
N GLY A 22 54.83 16.06 65.34
CA GLY A 22 56.21 15.95 65.84
C GLY A 22 56.73 17.15 66.57
N ASP A 23 56.23 18.37 66.32
CA ASP A 23 56.77 19.66 66.87
C ASP A 23 55.89 20.32 67.91
N ASN A 24 54.73 19.80 68.22
CA ASN A 24 53.68 20.44 69.01
C ASN A 24 53.65 19.94 70.48
N GLN A 25 54.20 20.71 71.40
CA GLN A 25 54.18 20.48 72.89
C GLN A 25 52.98 21.14 73.59
N SER A 26 51.96 21.62 72.86
CA SER A 26 50.78 22.31 73.42
C SER A 26 49.86 21.34 74.15
N SER A 27 49.37 21.74 75.34
CA SER A 27 48.38 20.97 76.12
C SER A 27 47.02 21.70 76.19
N VAL A 28 45.93 20.96 76.15
CA VAL A 28 44.58 21.46 76.34
C VAL A 28 44.11 21.01 77.71
N THR A 29 43.85 21.99 78.57
CA THR A 29 43.30 21.78 79.97
C THR A 29 41.78 21.83 79.91
N LEU A 30 41.15 20.75 80.33
CA LEU A 30 39.69 20.64 80.46
C LEU A 30 39.35 20.80 81.96
N PHE A 31 38.63 21.85 82.32
CA PHE A 31 38.16 22.08 83.65
C PHE A 31 36.79 21.49 83.87
N TRP A 32 36.73 20.44 84.70
CA TRP A 32 35.45 19.80 85.11
C TRP A 32 35.48 19.79 86.66
N PRO A 33 34.89 20.73 87.32
CA PRO A 33 35.00 20.78 88.75
C PRO A 33 34.49 19.50 89.44
N PRO A 34 35.28 18.87 90.40
CA PRO A 34 36.56 19.31 90.96
C PRO A 34 37.81 18.84 90.23
N TYR A 35 37.70 18.26 89.01
CA TYR A 35 38.84 17.65 88.29
C TYR A 35 39.40 18.55 87.23
N ARG A 36 40.72 18.53 87.10
CA ARG A 36 41.48 19.17 86.04
C ARG A 36 42.14 18.02 85.22
N LEU A 37 41.83 17.99 83.92
CA LEU A 37 42.39 17.03 83.00
C LEU A 37 43.30 17.79 82.01
N ASP A 38 44.58 17.50 82.07
CA ASP A 38 45.53 18.05 81.11
C ASP A 38 45.82 16.99 80.02
N LEU A 39 45.33 17.27 78.77
CA LEU A 39 45.45 16.38 77.63
C LEU A 39 46.40 17.02 76.60
N SER A 40 47.22 16.21 75.94
CA SER A 40 48.02 16.73 74.84
C SER A 40 47.12 17.15 73.68
N LEU A 41 47.47 18.30 73.04
CA LEU A 41 46.65 18.76 71.86
C LEU A 41 46.54 17.71 70.77
N ASN A 42 47.58 16.91 70.63
CA ASN A 42 47.60 15.82 69.65
C ASN A 42 46.58 14.73 69.97
N LEU A 43 46.35 14.39 71.25
CA LEU A 43 45.34 13.46 71.72
C LEU A 43 43.89 14.00 71.45
N VAL A 44 43.72 15.33 71.73
CA VAL A 44 42.40 15.97 71.45
C VAL A 44 42.07 15.98 69.95
N LEU A 45 43.04 16.30 69.09
CA LEU A 45 42.87 16.28 67.66
C LEU A 45 42.58 14.87 67.15
N LEU A 46 43.26 13.84 67.69
CA LEU A 46 43.05 12.46 67.37
C LEU A 46 41.61 11.97 67.75
N LEU A 47 41.17 12.37 68.98
CA LEU A 47 39.80 12.08 69.44
C LEU A 47 38.76 12.79 68.59
N LEU A 48 39.00 14.01 68.17
CA LEU A 48 38.11 14.80 67.34
C LEU A 48 38.06 14.25 65.93
N ALA A 49 39.18 13.83 65.36
CA ALA A 49 39.21 13.09 64.05
C ALA A 49 38.48 11.74 64.11
N LEU A 50 38.69 10.99 65.23
CA LEU A 50 38.02 9.73 65.45
C LEU A 50 36.49 9.92 65.58
N LEU A 51 36.10 10.97 66.36
CA LEU A 51 34.66 11.33 66.45
C LEU A 51 34.05 11.69 65.12
N PHE A 52 34.82 12.52 64.34
CA PHE A 52 34.35 12.86 62.98
C PHE A 52 34.19 11.63 62.08
N VAL A 53 35.13 10.71 62.11
CA VAL A 53 35.06 9.44 61.34
C VAL A 53 33.87 8.61 61.80
N ILE A 54 33.65 8.47 63.12
CA ILE A 54 32.48 7.74 63.68
C ILE A 54 31.18 8.41 63.23
N LEU A 55 31.10 9.75 63.33
CA LEU A 55 29.90 10.48 62.93
C LEU A 55 29.64 10.36 61.42
N HIS A 56 30.69 10.43 60.61
CA HIS A 56 30.60 10.24 59.18
C HIS A 56 30.14 8.83 58.80
N LEU A 57 30.68 7.78 59.45
CA LEU A 57 30.27 6.40 59.24
C LEU A 57 28.82 6.15 59.69
N ALA A 58 28.41 6.75 60.83
CA ALA A 58 27.05 6.70 61.33
C ALA A 58 26.09 7.37 60.34
N TRP A 59 26.42 8.58 59.84
CA TRP A 59 25.63 9.28 58.81
C TRP A 59 25.51 8.45 57.52
N ARG A 60 26.61 7.91 57.04
CA ARG A 60 26.63 7.05 55.85
C ARG A 60 25.85 5.75 56.04
N GLY A 61 25.91 5.17 57.22
CA GLY A 61 25.12 3.99 57.60
C GLY A 61 23.61 4.28 57.61
N LEU A 62 23.22 5.43 58.17
CA LEU A 62 21.85 5.91 58.18
C LEU A 62 21.33 6.16 56.75
N ASP A 63 22.11 6.88 55.91
CA ASP A 63 21.77 7.15 54.52
C ASP A 63 21.60 5.84 53.70
N ALA A 64 22.52 4.88 53.88
CA ALA A 64 22.41 3.55 53.29
C ALA A 64 21.14 2.83 53.76
N PHE A 65 20.81 2.88 55.05
CA PHE A 65 19.64 2.24 55.62
C PHE A 65 18.33 2.85 55.03
N PHE A 66 18.21 4.16 54.94
CA PHE A 66 17.06 4.84 54.37
C PHE A 66 16.97 4.69 52.85
N SER A 67 18.08 4.44 52.14
CA SER A 67 18.06 4.19 50.68
C SER A 67 17.65 2.75 50.31
N ILE A 68 17.72 1.77 51.22
CA ILE A 68 17.36 0.38 50.98
C ILE A 68 15.92 0.22 50.48
N PRO A 69 14.87 0.82 51.06
CA PRO A 69 13.50 0.65 50.62
C PRO A 69 13.27 1.24 49.22
N VAL A 70 13.93 2.36 48.89
CA VAL A 70 13.87 3.00 47.57
C VAL A 70 14.53 2.12 46.50
N GLN A 71 15.71 1.55 46.81
CA GLN A 71 16.43 0.66 45.91
C GLN A 71 15.67 -0.66 45.71
N ALA A 72 15.09 -1.23 46.77
CA ALA A 72 14.29 -2.43 46.73
C ALA A 72 13.01 -2.24 45.89
N ARG A 73 12.38 -1.04 46.00
CA ARG A 73 11.23 -0.67 45.18
C ARG A 73 11.64 -0.57 43.69
N ARG A 74 12.73 0.13 43.37
CA ARG A 74 13.26 0.26 42.01
C ARG A 74 13.63 -1.11 41.44
N TRP A 75 14.27 -1.97 42.23
CA TRP A 75 14.63 -3.31 41.79
C TRP A 75 13.41 -4.18 41.49
N ARG A 76 12.37 -4.11 42.35
CA ARG A 76 11.10 -4.81 42.12
C ARG A 76 10.44 -4.36 40.83
N VAL A 77 10.30 -3.04 40.61
CA VAL A 77 9.72 -2.48 39.37
C VAL A 77 10.49 -2.97 38.14
N GLN A 78 11.83 -2.87 38.14
CA GLN A 78 12.66 -3.34 37.03
C GLN A 78 12.54 -4.86 36.81
N HIS A 79 12.43 -5.66 37.88
CA HIS A 79 12.27 -7.10 37.77
C HIS A 79 10.91 -7.45 37.18
N HIS A 80 9.84 -6.82 37.63
CA HIS A 80 8.51 -6.99 37.08
C HIS A 80 8.43 -6.55 35.62
N GLU A 81 9.00 -5.41 35.28
CA GLU A 81 9.08 -4.91 33.90
C GLU A 81 9.77 -5.91 32.97
N ARG A 82 10.94 -6.43 33.35
CA ARG A 82 11.65 -7.46 32.59
C ARG A 82 10.81 -8.74 32.43
N SER A 83 10.10 -9.14 33.46
CA SER A 83 9.24 -10.33 33.41
C SER A 83 8.04 -10.14 32.48
N LEU A 84 7.49 -8.92 32.36
CA LEU A 84 6.40 -8.59 31.45
C LEU A 84 6.88 -8.62 29.99
N TYR A 85 8.05 -8.01 29.71
CA TYR A 85 8.63 -8.07 28.37
C TYR A 85 8.99 -9.50 27.97
N ALA A 86 9.55 -10.30 28.87
CA ALA A 86 9.82 -11.71 28.59
C ALA A 86 8.54 -12.48 28.27
N ALA A 87 7.47 -12.30 29.05
CA ALA A 87 6.18 -12.93 28.78
C ALA A 87 5.55 -12.49 27.46
N LEU A 88 5.71 -11.20 27.07
CA LEU A 88 5.25 -10.71 25.77
C LEU A 88 6.05 -11.32 24.61
N LEU A 89 7.37 -11.46 24.76
CA LEU A 89 8.23 -12.12 23.78
C LEU A 89 7.88 -13.61 23.62
N ASP A 90 7.56 -14.29 24.73
CA ASP A 90 7.07 -15.67 24.72
C ASP A 90 5.72 -15.77 23.98
N ALA A 91 4.80 -14.81 24.24
CA ALA A 91 3.51 -14.75 23.55
C ALA A 91 3.70 -14.57 22.04
N LEU A 92 4.57 -13.65 21.59
CA LEU A 92 4.92 -13.45 20.20
C LEU A 92 5.58 -14.68 19.57
N SER A 93 6.52 -15.31 20.29
CA SER A 93 7.21 -16.53 19.84
C SER A 93 6.21 -17.68 19.62
N HIS A 94 5.26 -17.85 20.54
CA HIS A 94 4.20 -18.84 20.40
C HIS A 94 3.24 -18.51 19.24
N LEU A 95 2.92 -17.23 19.02
CA LEU A 95 2.09 -16.78 17.90
C LEU A 95 2.76 -17.11 16.57
N LEU A 96 4.03 -16.75 16.41
CA LEU A 96 4.80 -17.02 15.19
C LEU A 96 4.99 -18.54 14.95
N ALA A 97 5.08 -19.32 16.01
CA ALA A 97 5.14 -20.79 15.93
C ALA A 97 3.78 -21.45 15.69
N GLY A 98 2.68 -20.68 15.50
CA GLY A 98 1.32 -21.21 15.32
C GLY A 98 0.71 -21.86 16.57
N ARG A 99 1.30 -21.64 17.75
CA ARG A 99 0.83 -22.19 19.03
C ARG A 99 -0.19 -21.25 19.68
N TYR A 100 -1.31 -21.01 19.01
CA TYR A 100 -2.30 -19.97 19.33
C TYR A 100 -2.84 -20.04 20.77
N ILE A 101 -3.12 -21.25 21.30
CA ILE A 101 -3.61 -21.40 22.69
C ILE A 101 -2.56 -20.90 23.68
N ARG A 102 -1.29 -21.25 23.50
CA ARG A 102 -0.20 -20.81 24.38
C ARG A 102 0.05 -19.31 24.24
N ALA A 103 0.05 -18.79 23.00
CA ALA A 103 0.21 -17.38 22.72
C ALA A 103 -0.87 -16.54 23.41
N ARG A 104 -2.16 -16.93 23.29
CA ARG A 104 -3.28 -16.26 23.98
C ARG A 104 -3.13 -16.31 25.49
N LYS A 105 -2.78 -17.49 26.06
CA LYS A 105 -2.57 -17.62 27.51
C LYS A 105 -1.42 -16.72 28.00
N ALA A 106 -0.31 -16.67 27.28
CA ALA A 106 0.82 -15.81 27.62
C ALA A 106 0.46 -14.31 27.51
N ALA A 107 -0.26 -13.90 26.45
CA ALA A 107 -0.73 -12.53 26.29
C ALA A 107 -1.69 -12.10 27.41
N ASN A 108 -2.64 -12.95 27.78
CA ASN A 108 -3.57 -12.68 28.89
C ASN A 108 -2.82 -12.59 30.24
N MET A 109 -1.74 -13.37 30.41
CA MET A 109 -0.90 -13.28 31.62
C MET A 109 -0.15 -11.94 31.69
N VAL A 110 0.29 -11.39 30.53
CA VAL A 110 0.88 -10.04 30.46
C VAL A 110 -0.15 -9.01 30.91
N LEU A 111 -1.38 -9.06 30.39
CA LEU A 111 -2.46 -8.14 30.74
C LEU A 111 -2.79 -8.18 32.22
N ALA A 112 -2.99 -9.36 32.80
CA ALA A 112 -3.30 -9.53 34.21
C ALA A 112 -2.18 -9.03 35.15
N ARG A 113 -0.91 -9.25 34.78
CA ARG A 113 0.23 -8.75 35.56
C ARG A 113 0.38 -7.24 35.46
N GLU A 114 0.13 -6.67 34.29
CA GLU A 114 0.20 -5.21 34.09
C GLU A 114 -0.92 -4.53 34.88
N GLU A 115 -2.12 -5.08 34.89
CA GLU A 115 -3.25 -4.57 35.67
C GLU A 115 -2.97 -4.62 37.17
N ALA A 116 -2.42 -5.70 37.69
CA ALA A 116 -2.01 -5.83 39.11
C ALA A 116 -0.91 -4.81 39.49
N MET A 117 -0.02 -4.44 38.56
CA MET A 117 0.98 -3.39 38.80
C MET A 117 0.35 -1.99 38.82
N ALA A 118 -0.60 -1.73 37.93
CA ALA A 118 -1.31 -0.46 37.87
C ALA A 118 -2.12 -0.18 39.14
N GLU A 119 -2.72 -1.20 39.74
CA GLU A 119 -3.40 -1.10 41.05
C GLU A 119 -2.43 -0.78 42.18
N GLY A 120 -1.17 -1.21 42.08
CA GLY A 120 -0.09 -0.90 43.04
C GLY A 120 0.57 0.45 42.91
N GLU A 121 0.00 1.39 42.14
CA GLU A 121 0.58 2.71 41.80
C GLU A 121 1.94 2.66 41.09
N GLU A 122 2.35 1.52 40.58
CA GLU A 122 3.58 1.35 39.81
C GLU A 122 3.31 1.55 38.31
N VAL A 123 3.29 2.80 37.84
CA VAL A 123 3.04 3.11 36.41
C VAL A 123 4.30 2.85 35.60
N LEU A 124 4.21 1.90 34.67
CA LEU A 124 5.26 1.62 33.67
C LEU A 124 5.29 2.72 32.58
N ALA A 125 6.49 3.13 32.17
CA ALA A 125 6.68 4.17 31.15
C ALA A 125 5.98 3.84 29.82
N TYR A 126 5.83 2.56 29.48
CA TYR A 126 5.26 2.08 28.19
C TYR A 126 4.04 1.16 28.38
N SER A 127 3.29 1.31 29.50
CA SER A 127 2.17 0.43 29.82
C SER A 127 1.11 0.41 28.70
N GLY A 128 0.76 1.55 28.13
CA GLY A 128 -0.20 1.64 27.02
C GLY A 128 0.22 0.87 25.77
N ARG A 129 1.49 0.96 25.38
CA ARG A 129 2.04 0.21 24.22
C ARG A 129 2.05 -1.29 24.51
N LEU A 130 2.44 -1.69 25.73
CA LEU A 130 2.49 -3.09 26.14
C LEU A 130 1.08 -3.71 26.17
N ARG A 131 0.10 -2.98 26.71
CA ARG A 131 -1.33 -3.42 26.70
C ARG A 131 -1.86 -3.57 25.28
N ALA A 132 -1.61 -2.58 24.41
CA ALA A 132 -2.03 -2.64 23.00
C ALA A 132 -1.45 -3.86 22.28
N LEU A 133 -0.14 -4.13 22.47
CA LEU A 133 0.52 -5.32 21.91
C LEU A 133 -0.04 -6.61 22.46
N ALA A 134 -0.23 -6.71 23.78
CA ALA A 134 -0.77 -7.91 24.41
C ALA A 134 -2.19 -8.21 23.92
N HIS A 135 -3.07 -7.20 23.84
CA HIS A 135 -4.40 -7.35 23.26
C HIS A 135 -4.33 -7.73 21.77
N LEU A 136 -3.41 -7.15 20.98
CA LEU A 136 -3.26 -7.51 19.58
C LEU A 136 -2.80 -8.98 19.41
N VAL A 137 -1.85 -9.45 20.24
CA VAL A 137 -1.39 -10.84 20.21
C VAL A 137 -2.51 -11.81 20.64
N ALA A 138 -3.29 -11.44 21.65
CA ALA A 138 -4.44 -12.21 22.08
C ALA A 138 -5.53 -12.28 20.99
N ALA A 139 -5.80 -11.16 20.32
CA ALA A 139 -6.75 -11.08 19.21
C ALA A 139 -6.28 -11.91 17.99
N GLU A 140 -5.01 -11.79 17.59
CA GLU A 140 -4.44 -12.58 16.50
C GLU A 140 -4.45 -14.07 16.79
N SER A 141 -4.15 -14.45 18.05
CA SER A 141 -4.24 -15.84 18.52
C SER A 141 -5.67 -16.36 18.47
N SER A 142 -6.65 -15.53 18.87
CA SER A 142 -8.08 -15.86 18.80
C SER A 142 -8.56 -15.98 17.36
N GLN A 143 -8.05 -15.16 16.44
CA GLN A 143 -8.29 -15.31 14.99
C GLN A 143 -7.75 -16.64 14.47
N GLY A 144 -6.53 -17.04 14.85
CA GLY A 144 -5.97 -18.34 14.49
C GLY A 144 -6.76 -19.54 15.03
N LEU A 145 -7.46 -19.35 16.16
CA LEU A 145 -8.39 -20.35 16.74
C LEU A 145 -9.83 -20.23 16.21
N GLN A 146 -10.10 -19.29 15.30
CA GLN A 146 -11.43 -18.96 14.76
C GLN A 146 -12.45 -18.52 15.84
N ASP A 147 -11.97 -18.04 16.99
CA ASP A 147 -12.76 -17.50 18.08
C ASP A 147 -13.02 -16.00 17.85
N ARG A 148 -14.01 -15.70 17.00
CA ARG A 148 -14.35 -14.33 16.60
C ARG A 148 -14.79 -13.45 17.78
N SER A 149 -15.47 -14.04 18.76
CA SER A 149 -15.96 -13.28 19.93
C SER A 149 -14.79 -12.73 20.74
N LYS A 150 -13.84 -13.56 21.12
CA LYS A 150 -12.67 -13.14 21.88
C LYS A 150 -11.71 -12.25 21.05
N ARG A 151 -11.58 -12.51 19.75
CA ARG A 151 -10.84 -11.61 18.86
C ARG A 151 -11.41 -10.19 18.92
N ASN A 152 -12.73 -10.05 18.75
CA ASN A 152 -13.39 -8.75 18.73
C ASN A 152 -13.33 -8.05 20.08
N GLU A 153 -13.47 -8.81 21.19
CA GLU A 153 -13.29 -8.29 22.54
C GLU A 153 -11.91 -7.68 22.75
N HIS A 154 -10.84 -8.41 22.45
CA HIS A 154 -9.48 -7.91 22.56
C HIS A 154 -9.20 -6.75 21.59
N LEU A 155 -9.78 -6.79 20.37
CA LEU A 155 -9.68 -5.69 19.42
C LEU A 155 -10.29 -4.40 19.97
N GLN A 156 -11.50 -4.48 20.53
CA GLN A 156 -12.16 -3.31 21.12
C GLN A 156 -11.37 -2.76 22.30
N GLN A 157 -10.84 -3.63 23.16
CA GLN A 157 -10.00 -3.21 24.28
C GLN A 157 -8.71 -2.53 23.81
N ALA A 158 -8.08 -3.03 22.73
CA ALA A 158 -6.92 -2.37 22.13
C ALA A 158 -7.25 -0.99 21.56
N LEU A 159 -8.40 -0.84 20.88
CA LEU A 159 -8.85 0.43 20.29
C LEU A 159 -9.33 1.45 21.34
N ALA A 160 -9.82 0.97 22.50
CA ALA A 160 -10.25 1.84 23.60
C ALA A 160 -9.09 2.48 24.36
N LEU A 161 -7.84 2.07 24.13
CA LEU A 161 -6.68 2.69 24.76
C LEU A 161 -6.56 4.15 24.33
N ALA A 162 -6.35 5.03 25.33
CA ALA A 162 -6.24 6.46 25.07
C ALA A 162 -5.12 6.78 24.05
N PRO A 163 -5.37 7.63 23.05
CA PRO A 163 -4.40 7.98 22.01
C PRO A 163 -3.28 8.88 22.59
N ARG A 164 -2.35 8.26 23.31
CA ARG A 164 -1.09 8.89 23.68
C ARG A 164 -0.09 8.76 22.55
N ARG A 165 0.88 9.65 22.49
CA ARG A 165 1.88 9.71 21.41
C ARG A 165 2.66 8.39 21.24
N ASP A 166 2.90 7.68 22.32
CA ASP A 166 3.56 6.36 22.36
C ASP A 166 2.67 5.20 21.90
N VAL A 167 1.35 5.39 21.90
CA VAL A 167 0.37 4.35 21.53
C VAL A 167 -0.13 4.54 20.07
N LEU A 168 -0.04 5.75 19.50
CA LEU A 168 -0.59 6.07 18.18
C LEU A 168 -0.11 5.12 17.08
N GLU A 169 1.19 4.81 17.02
CA GLU A 169 1.75 3.88 16.03
C GLU A 169 1.19 2.45 16.18
N MET A 170 0.93 2.05 17.43
CA MET A 170 0.32 0.76 17.71
C MET A 170 -1.15 0.72 17.32
N LEU A 171 -1.91 1.79 17.59
CA LEU A 171 -3.31 1.90 17.16
C LEU A 171 -3.45 1.82 15.64
N GLU A 172 -2.54 2.44 14.88
CA GLU A 172 -2.50 2.28 13.43
C GLU A 172 -2.34 0.80 13.03
N GLY A 173 -1.46 0.07 13.72
CA GLY A 173 -1.27 -1.37 13.51
C GLY A 173 -2.53 -2.18 13.85
N VAL A 174 -3.20 -1.84 14.95
CA VAL A 174 -4.47 -2.48 15.37
C VAL A 174 -5.57 -2.23 14.34
N GLN A 175 -5.71 -0.99 13.83
CA GLN A 175 -6.69 -0.63 12.81
C GLN A 175 -6.43 -1.36 11.48
N LEU A 176 -5.17 -1.51 11.05
CA LEU A 176 -4.82 -2.31 9.87
C LEU A 176 -5.20 -3.79 10.04
N ARG A 177 -5.00 -4.35 11.25
CA ARG A 177 -5.42 -5.73 11.55
C ARG A 177 -6.94 -5.86 11.59
N ALA A 178 -7.64 -4.90 12.17
CA ALA A 178 -9.10 -4.84 12.17
C ALA A 178 -9.65 -4.88 10.72
N ALA A 179 -9.11 -4.02 9.85
CA ALA A 179 -9.48 -4.01 8.43
C ALA A 179 -9.18 -5.35 7.74
N GLN A 180 -8.04 -5.98 8.03
CA GLN A 180 -7.67 -7.27 7.46
C GLN A 180 -8.65 -8.38 7.89
N TRP A 181 -9.02 -8.44 9.17
CA TRP A 181 -9.98 -9.42 9.69
C TRP A 181 -11.39 -9.19 9.15
N ALA A 182 -11.85 -7.93 9.08
CA ALA A 182 -13.11 -7.59 8.45
C ALA A 182 -13.20 -8.09 7.00
N LEU A 183 -12.10 -7.95 6.21
CA LEU A 183 -12.04 -8.51 4.85
C LEU A 183 -12.03 -10.04 4.83
N GLN A 184 -11.47 -10.72 5.83
CA GLN A 184 -11.54 -12.18 5.97
C GLN A 184 -12.96 -12.63 6.32
N ASP A 185 -13.66 -11.83 7.13
CA ASP A 185 -15.07 -12.06 7.48
C ASP A 185 -16.06 -11.65 6.38
N ARG A 186 -15.55 -11.16 5.23
CA ARG A 186 -16.34 -10.65 4.08
C ARG A 186 -17.19 -9.43 4.42
N ASP A 187 -16.71 -8.58 5.32
CA ASP A 187 -17.32 -7.30 5.68
C ASP A 187 -16.46 -6.12 5.16
N PRO A 188 -16.69 -5.69 3.91
CA PRO A 188 -15.95 -4.56 3.34
C PRO A 188 -16.28 -3.23 4.01
N ALA A 189 -17.50 -3.07 4.56
CA ALA A 189 -17.90 -1.83 5.22
C ALA A 189 -17.10 -1.61 6.52
N ALA A 190 -17.02 -2.63 7.38
CA ALA A 190 -16.20 -2.58 8.60
C ALA A 190 -14.71 -2.38 8.26
N ALA A 191 -14.22 -3.01 7.16
CA ALA A 191 -12.84 -2.82 6.72
C ALA A 191 -12.58 -1.37 6.30
N THR A 192 -13.47 -0.76 5.54
CA THR A 192 -13.37 0.64 5.10
C THR A 192 -13.41 1.57 6.30
N GLN A 193 -14.33 1.36 7.24
CA GLN A 193 -14.43 2.14 8.47
C GLN A 193 -13.13 2.11 9.28
N ALA A 194 -12.52 0.94 9.44
CA ALA A 194 -11.23 0.81 10.14
C ALA A 194 -10.09 1.54 9.40
N LEU A 195 -10.08 1.49 8.07
CA LEU A 195 -9.08 2.19 7.25
C LEU A 195 -9.25 3.71 7.24
N ASP A 196 -10.47 4.22 7.39
CA ASP A 196 -10.74 5.66 7.43
C ASP A 196 -10.40 6.29 8.79
N GLN A 197 -10.28 5.48 9.85
CA GLN A 197 -9.76 5.91 11.15
C GLN A 197 -8.23 6.06 11.18
N LEU A 198 -7.52 5.59 10.16
CA LEU A 198 -6.06 5.77 10.07
C LEU A 198 -5.70 7.24 9.86
N SER A 199 -4.54 7.63 10.42
CA SER A 199 -3.95 8.92 10.10
C SER A 199 -3.70 9.06 8.58
N GLN A 200 -3.68 10.31 8.07
CA GLN A 200 -3.43 10.52 6.62
C GLN A 200 -2.14 9.87 6.14
N GLY A 201 -1.08 9.87 6.97
CA GLY A 201 0.19 9.24 6.66
C GLY A 201 0.09 7.72 6.59
N ALA A 202 -0.57 7.10 7.58
CA ALA A 202 -0.77 5.65 7.64
C ALA A 202 -1.69 5.14 6.52
N GLY A 203 -2.77 5.88 6.22
CA GLY A 203 -3.71 5.55 5.16
C GLY A 203 -3.11 5.54 3.75
N ARG A 204 -1.99 6.25 3.54
CA ARG A 204 -1.24 6.26 2.26
C ARG A 204 -0.17 5.19 2.16
N ARG A 205 0.11 4.44 3.23
CA ARG A 205 1.08 3.33 3.17
C ARG A 205 0.55 2.21 2.26
N THR A 206 1.44 1.53 1.57
CA THR A 206 1.09 0.46 0.62
C THR A 206 0.25 -0.65 1.26
N ALA A 207 0.47 -0.95 2.54
CA ALA A 207 -0.32 -1.93 3.29
C ALA A 207 -1.80 -1.51 3.40
N ALA A 208 -2.07 -0.26 3.81
CA ALA A 208 -3.42 0.29 3.91
C ALA A 208 -4.10 0.37 2.54
N LEU A 209 -3.37 0.84 1.51
CA LEU A 209 -3.90 0.93 0.14
C LEU A 209 -4.24 -0.45 -0.45
N ARG A 210 -3.45 -1.51 -0.16
CA ARG A 210 -3.79 -2.88 -0.58
C ARG A 210 -5.07 -3.39 0.06
N LEU A 211 -5.28 -3.11 1.35
CA LEU A 211 -6.51 -3.47 2.04
C LEU A 211 -7.70 -2.66 1.48
N ARG A 212 -7.50 -1.35 1.24
CA ARG A 212 -8.54 -0.48 0.64
C ARG A 212 -8.92 -0.95 -0.77
N LEU A 213 -7.95 -1.32 -1.60
CA LEU A 213 -8.25 -1.91 -2.92
C LEU A 213 -9.07 -3.19 -2.80
N LYS A 214 -8.71 -4.07 -1.85
CA LYS A 214 -9.45 -5.32 -1.62
C LYS A 214 -10.86 -5.06 -1.10
N ALA A 215 -11.03 -4.09 -0.17
CA ALA A 215 -12.34 -3.67 0.34
C ALA A 215 -13.23 -3.12 -0.79
N ALA A 216 -12.71 -2.18 -1.58
CA ALA A 216 -13.43 -1.55 -2.68
C ALA A 216 -13.86 -2.57 -3.74
N ARG A 217 -13.00 -3.55 -4.08
CA ARG A 217 -13.37 -4.63 -5.01
C ARG A 217 -14.43 -5.57 -4.44
N MET A 218 -14.36 -5.87 -3.15
CA MET A 218 -15.36 -6.72 -2.47
C MET A 218 -16.72 -6.04 -2.40
N ASP A 219 -16.73 -4.72 -2.21
CA ASP A 219 -17.92 -3.87 -2.16
C ASP A 219 -18.40 -3.39 -3.54
N ARG A 220 -17.78 -3.87 -4.63
CA ARG A 220 -18.09 -3.48 -6.01
C ARG A 220 -17.99 -1.97 -6.28
N GLN A 221 -17.20 -1.26 -5.50
CA GLN A 221 -16.89 0.16 -5.69
C GLN A 221 -15.75 0.32 -6.70
N THR A 222 -16.03 0.00 -7.98
CA THR A 222 -15.02 -0.11 -9.05
C THR A 222 -14.25 1.20 -9.24
N ARG A 223 -14.91 2.36 -9.13
CA ARG A 223 -14.25 3.67 -9.22
C ARG A 223 -13.21 3.87 -8.13
N LEU A 224 -13.56 3.61 -6.86
CA LEU A 224 -12.64 3.70 -5.73
C LEU A 224 -11.50 2.69 -5.84
N ALA A 225 -11.80 1.48 -6.33
CA ALA A 225 -10.79 0.46 -6.61
C ALA A 225 -9.77 0.93 -7.65
N LEU A 226 -10.23 1.57 -8.75
CA LEU A 226 -9.35 2.11 -9.80
C LEU A 226 -8.47 3.26 -9.27
N GLU A 227 -9.04 4.21 -8.54
CA GLU A 227 -8.30 5.31 -7.90
C GLU A 227 -7.22 4.78 -6.94
N THR A 228 -7.57 3.77 -6.13
CA THR A 228 -6.63 3.13 -5.21
C THR A 228 -5.53 2.35 -5.95
N ALA A 229 -5.87 1.69 -7.06
CA ALA A 229 -4.89 0.99 -7.91
C ALA A 229 -3.88 1.97 -8.54
N ARG A 230 -4.32 3.16 -8.96
CA ARG A 230 -3.45 4.23 -9.45
C ARG A 230 -2.45 4.69 -8.39
N LEU A 231 -2.92 4.87 -7.13
CA LEU A 231 -2.03 5.21 -6.01
C LEU A 231 -1.00 4.11 -5.75
N LEU A 232 -1.41 2.85 -5.75
CA LEU A 232 -0.50 1.71 -5.59
C LEU A 232 0.54 1.63 -6.71
N THR A 233 0.16 1.94 -7.96
CA THR A 233 1.08 2.06 -9.09
C THR A 233 2.13 3.16 -8.85
N LYS A 234 1.67 4.35 -8.42
CA LYS A 234 2.56 5.48 -8.09
C LYS A 234 3.57 5.12 -7.00
N HIS A 235 3.17 4.31 -6.03
CA HIS A 235 4.04 3.80 -4.96
C HIS A 235 4.86 2.56 -5.34
N ARG A 236 4.82 2.12 -6.60
CA ARG A 236 5.52 0.92 -7.10
C ARG A 236 5.22 -0.33 -6.26
N ALA A 237 3.97 -0.46 -5.78
CA ALA A 237 3.55 -1.57 -4.93
C ALA A 237 3.38 -2.89 -5.68
N PHE A 238 3.30 -2.84 -7.01
CA PHE A 238 3.20 -3.96 -7.95
C PHE A 238 4.26 -3.84 -9.04
N SER A 239 4.54 -4.95 -9.72
CA SER A 239 5.28 -4.90 -10.97
C SER A 239 4.49 -4.13 -12.04
N GLU A 240 5.17 -3.56 -13.04
CA GLU A 240 4.51 -2.76 -14.08
C GLU A 240 3.43 -3.57 -14.81
N LEU A 241 3.72 -4.83 -15.19
CA LEU A 241 2.76 -5.72 -15.84
C LEU A 241 1.53 -6.01 -14.96
N ALA A 242 1.73 -6.29 -13.65
CA ALA A 242 0.61 -6.53 -12.73
C ALA A 242 -0.23 -5.27 -12.54
N SER A 243 0.41 -4.10 -12.43
CA SER A 243 -0.24 -2.81 -12.30
C SER A 243 -1.10 -2.48 -13.52
N GLN A 244 -0.57 -2.67 -14.73
CA GLN A 244 -1.31 -2.49 -15.98
C GLN A 244 -2.49 -3.46 -16.07
N GLY A 245 -2.29 -4.73 -15.72
CA GLY A 245 -3.34 -5.74 -15.70
C GLY A 245 -4.49 -5.39 -14.76
N ILE A 246 -4.18 -4.94 -13.54
CA ILE A 246 -5.20 -4.54 -12.55
C ILE A 246 -5.98 -3.31 -13.04
N ARG A 247 -5.28 -2.26 -13.52
CA ARG A 247 -5.93 -1.03 -14.01
C ARG A 247 -6.80 -1.32 -15.23
N ARG A 248 -6.31 -2.14 -16.17
CA ARG A 248 -7.08 -2.58 -17.35
C ARG A 248 -8.36 -3.29 -16.93
N ALA A 249 -8.28 -4.27 -16.03
CA ALA A 249 -9.43 -5.02 -15.57
C ALA A 249 -10.48 -4.13 -14.91
N LEU A 250 -10.04 -3.19 -14.03
CA LEU A 250 -10.93 -2.25 -13.35
C LEU A 250 -11.52 -1.20 -14.31
N ALA A 251 -10.75 -0.74 -15.31
CA ALA A 251 -11.25 0.16 -16.34
C ALA A 251 -12.33 -0.52 -17.19
N LEU A 252 -12.11 -1.78 -17.61
CA LEU A 252 -13.11 -2.56 -18.35
C LEU A 252 -14.37 -2.79 -17.52
N GLU A 253 -14.22 -3.15 -16.24
CA GLU A 253 -15.34 -3.31 -15.32
C GLU A 253 -16.13 -2.00 -15.16
N LEU A 254 -15.45 -0.85 -15.02
CA LEU A 254 -16.09 0.45 -14.92
C LEU A 254 -16.92 0.80 -16.17
N LEU A 255 -16.41 0.49 -17.37
CA LEU A 255 -17.13 0.69 -18.62
C LEU A 255 -18.34 -0.23 -18.74
N THR A 256 -18.23 -1.50 -18.33
CA THR A 256 -19.33 -2.47 -18.41
C THR A 256 -20.46 -2.21 -17.41
N LEU A 257 -20.21 -1.45 -16.35
CA LEU A 257 -21.22 -1.01 -15.40
C LEU A 257 -22.07 0.18 -15.91
N ALA A 258 -21.69 0.79 -17.02
CA ALA A 258 -22.42 1.88 -17.64
C ALA A 258 -23.52 1.34 -18.56
N TYR A 259 -24.77 1.65 -18.26
CA TYR A 259 -25.95 1.15 -19.02
C TYR A 259 -26.45 2.17 -20.06
N SER A 260 -26.04 3.41 -19.99
CA SER A 260 -26.42 4.45 -20.95
C SER A 260 -25.19 5.08 -21.62
N PRO A 261 -25.34 5.67 -22.81
CA PRO A 261 -24.25 6.37 -23.49
C PRO A 261 -23.65 7.51 -22.65
N GLU A 262 -24.46 8.23 -21.90
CA GLU A 262 -24.03 9.32 -21.04
C GLU A 262 -23.17 8.80 -19.86
N GLN A 263 -23.60 7.67 -19.26
CA GLN A 263 -22.84 7.03 -18.20
C GLN A 263 -21.52 6.47 -18.75
N LEU A 264 -21.54 5.90 -19.95
CA LEU A 264 -20.33 5.37 -20.60
C LEU A 264 -19.34 6.51 -20.91
N GLN A 265 -19.84 7.64 -21.44
CA GLN A 265 -19.02 8.81 -21.66
C GLN A 265 -18.44 9.38 -20.35
N ALA A 266 -19.25 9.46 -19.30
CA ALA A 266 -18.77 9.87 -17.99
C ALA A 266 -17.70 8.90 -17.44
N ALA A 267 -17.92 7.60 -17.54
CA ALA A 267 -16.94 6.58 -17.16
C ALA A 267 -15.64 6.74 -17.96
N TRP A 268 -15.72 6.91 -19.28
CA TRP A 268 -14.56 7.16 -20.14
C TRP A 268 -13.77 8.40 -19.74
N LEU A 269 -14.46 9.50 -19.39
CA LEU A 269 -13.83 10.73 -18.95
C LEU A 269 -13.12 10.61 -17.59
N THR A 270 -13.52 9.67 -16.75
CA THR A 270 -12.83 9.40 -15.47
C THR A 270 -11.55 8.57 -15.62
N LEU A 271 -11.35 7.93 -16.80
CA LEU A 271 -10.12 7.18 -17.08
C LEU A 271 -8.94 8.12 -17.32
N ASP A 272 -7.77 7.75 -16.82
CA ASP A 272 -6.52 8.45 -17.07
C ASP A 272 -6.06 8.24 -18.53
N VAL A 273 -5.19 9.13 -19.01
CA VAL A 273 -4.60 9.01 -20.37
C VAL A 273 -3.96 7.64 -20.57
N ALA A 274 -3.20 7.14 -19.58
CA ALA A 274 -2.56 5.85 -19.66
C ALA A 274 -3.55 4.67 -19.80
N GLU A 275 -4.75 4.78 -19.24
CA GLU A 275 -5.80 3.77 -19.34
C GLU A 275 -6.55 3.86 -20.66
N ARG A 276 -6.81 5.09 -21.17
CA ARG A 276 -7.41 5.33 -22.49
C ARG A 276 -6.50 4.88 -23.63
N LEU A 277 -5.18 4.87 -23.42
CA LEU A 277 -4.18 4.36 -24.36
C LEU A 277 -4.07 2.84 -24.35
N MET A 278 -4.78 2.12 -23.47
CA MET A 278 -4.84 0.65 -23.51
C MET A 278 -5.80 0.21 -24.61
N PRO A 279 -5.31 -0.53 -25.63
CA PRO A 279 -6.15 -0.92 -26.79
C PRO A 279 -7.44 -1.62 -26.39
N GLU A 280 -7.36 -2.54 -25.45
CA GLU A 280 -8.52 -3.33 -25.00
C GLU A 280 -9.58 -2.46 -24.33
N VAL A 281 -9.17 -1.42 -23.58
CA VAL A 281 -10.08 -0.49 -22.89
C VAL A 281 -10.76 0.43 -23.89
N ALA A 282 -9.99 1.03 -24.82
CA ALA A 282 -10.53 1.90 -25.85
C ALA A 282 -11.49 1.16 -26.81
N MET A 283 -11.13 -0.05 -27.23
CA MET A 283 -11.98 -0.88 -28.08
C MET A 283 -13.25 -1.35 -27.36
N ALA A 284 -13.18 -1.66 -26.07
CA ALA A 284 -14.36 -2.00 -25.28
C ALA A 284 -15.33 -0.81 -25.16
N ALA A 285 -14.82 0.39 -24.88
CA ALA A 285 -15.61 1.61 -24.85
C ALA A 285 -16.30 1.88 -26.18
N ALA A 286 -15.55 1.79 -27.29
CA ALA A 286 -16.10 1.98 -28.63
C ALA A 286 -17.16 0.91 -28.97
N ARG A 287 -16.92 -0.37 -28.65
CA ARG A 287 -17.89 -1.45 -28.87
C ARG A 287 -19.20 -1.23 -28.12
N LEU A 288 -19.13 -0.82 -26.85
CA LEU A 288 -20.30 -0.52 -26.05
C LEU A 288 -21.07 0.69 -26.61
N LEU A 289 -20.37 1.75 -27.04
CA LEU A 289 -21.00 2.92 -27.66
C LEU A 289 -21.72 2.55 -28.97
N LEU A 290 -21.10 1.70 -29.80
CA LEU A 290 -21.70 1.27 -31.07
C LEU A 290 -22.95 0.37 -30.92
N GLN A 291 -23.23 -0.14 -29.72
CA GLN A 291 -24.49 -0.84 -29.43
C GLN A 291 -25.66 0.13 -29.27
N HIS A 292 -25.41 1.42 -29.13
CA HIS A 292 -26.42 2.47 -29.02
C HIS A 292 -26.50 3.27 -30.30
N ASP A 293 -27.72 3.63 -30.71
CA ASP A 293 -27.92 4.45 -31.88
C ASP A 293 -27.30 5.84 -31.71
N ASN A 294 -26.78 6.41 -32.83
CA ASN A 294 -26.20 7.75 -32.90
C ASN A 294 -24.91 8.01 -32.09
N GLN A 295 -24.22 6.98 -31.59
CA GLN A 295 -22.99 7.14 -30.81
C GLN A 295 -21.69 6.84 -31.59
N ALA A 296 -21.78 6.72 -32.91
CA ALA A 296 -20.64 6.36 -33.75
C ALA A 296 -19.47 7.38 -33.70
N GLU A 297 -19.76 8.67 -33.55
CA GLU A 297 -18.72 9.70 -33.39
C GLU A 297 -17.99 9.57 -32.05
N LEU A 298 -18.72 9.34 -30.97
CA LEU A 298 -18.11 9.12 -29.66
C LEU A 298 -17.28 7.84 -29.64
N ALA A 299 -17.73 6.78 -30.31
CA ALA A 299 -16.97 5.55 -30.46
C ALA A 299 -15.63 5.80 -31.19
N ARG A 300 -15.65 6.56 -32.30
CA ARG A 300 -14.43 6.96 -33.01
C ARG A 300 -13.49 7.80 -32.15
N ASN A 301 -14.03 8.70 -31.34
CA ASN A 301 -13.23 9.52 -30.41
C ASN A 301 -12.55 8.66 -29.34
N CYS A 302 -13.18 7.55 -28.90
CA CYS A 302 -12.52 6.60 -28.01
C CYS A 302 -11.39 5.82 -28.69
N LEU A 303 -11.51 5.52 -30.00
CA LEU A 303 -10.48 4.81 -30.76
C LEU A 303 -9.31 5.67 -31.20
N LEU A 304 -9.49 6.99 -31.25
CA LEU A 304 -8.46 7.93 -31.71
C LEU A 304 -7.13 7.82 -30.94
N PRO A 305 -7.11 7.72 -29.60
CA PRO A 305 -5.85 7.63 -28.84
C PRO A 305 -4.99 6.41 -29.17
N ILE A 306 -5.62 5.29 -29.62
CA ILE A 306 -4.93 4.04 -29.93
C ILE A 306 -4.66 3.86 -31.43
N TRP A 307 -5.25 4.73 -32.28
CA TRP A 307 -5.07 4.66 -33.73
C TRP A 307 -3.60 4.76 -34.13
N ASP A 308 -2.91 5.77 -33.65
CA ASP A 308 -1.51 6.03 -34.01
C ASP A 308 -0.59 4.89 -33.56
N GLN A 309 -0.88 4.26 -32.43
CA GLN A 309 -0.11 3.12 -31.91
C GLN A 309 -0.28 1.85 -32.74
N LEU A 310 -1.48 1.61 -33.26
CA LEU A 310 -1.82 0.37 -33.95
C LEU A 310 -1.79 0.51 -35.47
N ALA A 311 -1.99 1.70 -36.02
CA ALA A 311 -1.91 1.96 -37.46
C ALA A 311 -0.47 2.07 -37.96
N GLU A 312 0.48 2.45 -37.10
CA GLU A 312 1.90 2.50 -37.42
C GLU A 312 2.65 1.32 -36.76
N PRO A 313 2.67 0.14 -37.37
CA PRO A 313 3.50 -0.91 -36.83
C PRO A 313 4.96 -0.57 -37.13
N ASP A 314 5.70 -0.18 -36.10
CA ASP A 314 7.14 -0.28 -36.11
C ASP A 314 7.49 -1.76 -36.25
N SER A 315 7.97 -2.14 -37.44
CA SER A 315 8.52 -3.42 -37.79
C SER A 315 7.57 -4.60 -38.10
N MET A 316 7.96 -5.32 -39.12
CA MET A 316 7.49 -6.63 -39.57
C MET A 316 7.59 -7.78 -38.52
N THR A 317 7.80 -7.44 -37.26
CA THR A 317 7.93 -8.33 -36.10
C THR A 317 6.80 -8.22 -35.07
N ALA A 318 5.65 -7.62 -35.46
CA ALA A 318 4.51 -7.57 -34.56
C ALA A 318 4.07 -9.00 -34.16
N ALA A 319 4.19 -9.34 -32.89
CA ALA A 319 3.76 -10.60 -32.35
C ALA A 319 2.28 -10.85 -32.65
N LYS A 320 1.86 -12.11 -32.79
CA LYS A 320 0.46 -12.52 -33.09
C LYS A 320 -0.61 -11.68 -32.38
N PRO A 321 -0.50 -11.35 -31.06
CA PRO A 321 -1.53 -10.56 -30.38
C PRO A 321 -1.69 -9.13 -30.92
N ALA A 322 -0.65 -8.52 -31.45
CA ALA A 322 -0.75 -7.18 -32.04
C ALA A 322 -1.54 -7.16 -33.35
N ASN A 323 -1.45 -8.22 -34.15
CA ASN A 323 -2.22 -8.34 -35.38
C ASN A 323 -3.72 -8.58 -35.08
N GLU A 324 -4.07 -9.33 -34.07
CA GLU A 324 -5.45 -9.53 -33.63
C GLU A 324 -6.08 -8.22 -33.13
N LEU A 325 -5.35 -7.44 -32.35
CA LEU A 325 -5.81 -6.13 -31.88
C LEU A 325 -5.99 -5.15 -33.03
N ARG A 326 -5.10 -5.15 -34.02
CA ARG A 326 -5.25 -4.34 -35.23
C ARG A 326 -6.50 -4.73 -36.04
N LEU A 327 -6.73 -6.01 -36.22
CA LEU A 327 -7.94 -6.52 -36.90
C LEU A 327 -9.21 -6.01 -36.19
N GLN A 328 -9.28 -6.19 -34.88
CA GLN A 328 -10.40 -5.71 -34.08
C GLN A 328 -10.60 -4.19 -34.16
N LEU A 329 -9.50 -3.41 -34.17
CA LEU A 329 -9.58 -1.97 -34.35
C LEU A 329 -10.19 -1.60 -35.71
N ILE A 330 -9.70 -2.22 -36.80
CA ILE A 330 -10.18 -1.98 -38.16
C ILE A 330 -11.69 -2.31 -38.27
N GLU A 331 -12.12 -3.44 -37.71
CA GLU A 331 -13.54 -3.83 -37.71
C GLU A 331 -14.42 -2.86 -36.92
N LEU A 332 -13.94 -2.36 -35.77
CA LEU A 332 -14.67 -1.37 -34.98
C LEU A 332 -14.76 -0.03 -35.68
N ILE A 333 -13.69 0.44 -36.33
CA ILE A 333 -13.72 1.67 -37.13
C ILE A 333 -14.67 1.50 -38.30
N GLU A 334 -14.60 0.37 -39.04
CA GLU A 334 -15.53 0.07 -40.14
C GLU A 334 -16.99 0.12 -39.66
N SER A 335 -17.30 -0.56 -38.54
CA SER A 335 -18.65 -0.58 -37.97
C SER A 335 -19.14 0.78 -37.53
N SER A 336 -18.23 1.68 -37.11
CA SER A 336 -18.57 3.06 -36.74
C SER A 336 -19.06 3.92 -37.90
N PHE A 337 -18.79 3.51 -39.16
CA PHE A 337 -19.28 4.17 -40.37
C PHE A 337 -20.58 3.56 -40.91
N THR A 338 -21.05 2.46 -40.36
CA THR A 338 -22.29 1.79 -40.84
C THR A 338 -23.56 2.33 -40.17
N GLY A 339 -23.45 3.16 -39.11
CA GLY A 339 -24.59 3.74 -38.39
C GLY A 339 -25.42 4.72 -39.23
N LYS A 340 -26.72 4.87 -38.92
CA LYS A 340 -27.68 5.71 -39.65
C LYS A 340 -27.40 7.21 -39.58
N SER A 341 -26.58 7.69 -38.64
CA SER A 341 -26.43 9.11 -38.33
C SER A 341 -25.07 9.73 -38.66
N GLY A 342 -24.21 9.06 -39.39
CA GLY A 342 -22.90 9.62 -39.67
C GLY A 342 -22.58 9.71 -41.15
N LEU A 343 -22.54 10.91 -41.70
CA LEU A 343 -21.67 11.15 -42.84
C LEU A 343 -20.25 10.73 -42.42
N PRO A 344 -19.56 9.88 -43.20
CA PRO A 344 -18.20 9.48 -42.87
C PRO A 344 -17.34 10.73 -42.73
N ASP A 345 -16.67 10.87 -41.62
CA ASP A 345 -15.83 12.01 -41.34
C ASP A 345 -14.64 12.01 -42.31
N ALA A 346 -14.56 13.02 -43.17
CA ALA A 346 -13.46 13.20 -44.14
C ALA A 346 -12.08 13.22 -43.45
N ALA A 347 -12.04 13.67 -42.20
CA ALA A 347 -10.83 13.64 -41.39
C ALA A 347 -10.33 12.22 -41.09
N TRP A 348 -11.25 11.23 -40.97
CA TRP A 348 -10.85 9.84 -40.82
C TRP A 348 -10.27 9.26 -42.11
N LEU A 349 -10.86 9.59 -43.24
CA LEU A 349 -10.27 9.18 -44.54
C LEU A 349 -8.83 9.72 -44.70
N ALA A 350 -8.62 11.00 -44.40
CA ALA A 350 -7.30 11.59 -44.45
C ALA A 350 -6.29 10.89 -43.53
N ARG A 351 -6.70 10.52 -42.30
CA ARG A 351 -5.83 9.75 -41.36
C ARG A 351 -5.51 8.36 -41.88
N ILE A 352 -6.50 7.65 -42.41
CA ILE A 352 -6.30 6.32 -42.98
C ILE A 352 -5.40 6.38 -44.21
N GLU A 353 -5.57 7.37 -45.11
CA GLU A 353 -4.72 7.58 -46.24
C GLU A 353 -3.29 7.96 -45.86
N GLN A 354 -3.12 8.77 -44.82
CA GLN A 354 -1.80 9.10 -44.29
C GLN A 354 -1.10 7.87 -43.76
N ALA A 355 -1.79 7.03 -42.98
CA ALA A 355 -1.26 5.77 -42.48
C ALA A 355 -0.92 4.79 -43.63
N GLN A 356 -1.76 4.73 -44.67
CA GLN A 356 -1.53 3.93 -45.86
C GLN A 356 -0.33 4.42 -46.68
N GLN A 357 -0.12 5.75 -46.81
CA GLN A 357 1.06 6.32 -47.46
C GLN A 357 2.37 5.93 -46.77
N ARG A 358 2.36 5.85 -45.43
CA ARG A 358 3.51 5.38 -44.65
C ARG A 358 3.75 3.89 -44.80
N ASN A 359 2.69 3.10 -44.99
CA ASN A 359 2.76 1.65 -45.19
C ASN A 359 1.88 1.18 -46.38
N PRO A 360 2.31 1.37 -47.62
CA PRO A 360 1.53 1.06 -48.83
C PRO A 360 1.22 -0.44 -48.99
N ALA A 361 2.00 -1.29 -48.33
CA ALA A 361 1.82 -2.77 -48.42
C ALA A 361 0.80 -3.33 -47.42
N ASP A 362 0.29 -2.49 -46.47
CA ASP A 362 -0.63 -2.91 -45.45
C ASP A 362 -2.05 -3.16 -46.00
N ALA A 363 -2.41 -4.44 -46.07
CA ALA A 363 -3.70 -4.87 -46.63
C ALA A 363 -4.89 -4.45 -45.75
N LEU A 364 -4.72 -4.33 -44.43
CA LEU A 364 -5.78 -3.91 -43.52
C LEU A 364 -6.12 -2.43 -43.71
N LEU A 365 -5.10 -1.57 -43.90
CA LEU A 365 -5.30 -0.13 -44.19
C LEU A 365 -5.91 0.06 -45.57
N GLN A 366 -5.45 -0.71 -46.60
CA GLN A 366 -6.07 -0.71 -47.93
C GLN A 366 -7.53 -1.12 -47.89
N TYR A 367 -7.86 -2.15 -47.11
CA TYR A 367 -9.23 -2.59 -46.88
C TYR A 367 -10.09 -1.49 -46.26
N LEU A 368 -9.65 -0.92 -45.13
CA LEU A 368 -10.40 0.11 -44.42
C LEU A 368 -10.62 1.36 -45.27
N ALA A 369 -9.55 1.84 -45.99
CA ALA A 369 -9.66 2.95 -46.93
C ALA A 369 -10.65 2.63 -48.08
N GLY A 370 -10.60 1.43 -48.62
CA GLY A 370 -11.54 0.96 -49.67
C GLY A 370 -13.00 0.97 -49.19
N MET A 371 -13.27 0.43 -47.99
CA MET A 371 -14.63 0.41 -47.41
C MET A 371 -15.15 1.83 -47.15
N LEU A 372 -14.29 2.74 -46.65
CA LEU A 372 -14.65 4.14 -46.46
C LEU A 372 -14.86 4.89 -47.76
N CYS A 373 -14.07 4.62 -48.81
CA CYS A 373 -14.29 5.17 -50.13
C CYS A 373 -15.63 4.78 -50.73
N ILE A 374 -16.12 3.54 -50.49
CA ILE A 374 -17.49 3.14 -50.87
C ILE A 374 -18.52 4.06 -50.24
N ARG A 375 -18.42 4.31 -48.94
CA ARG A 375 -19.33 5.19 -48.17
C ARG A 375 -19.32 6.64 -48.70
N LEU A 376 -18.16 7.11 -49.15
CA LEU A 376 -17.98 8.43 -49.73
C LEU A 376 -18.31 8.48 -51.22
N GLN A 377 -18.84 7.39 -51.80
CA GLN A 377 -19.17 7.27 -53.20
C GLN A 377 -17.96 7.46 -54.16
N LEU A 378 -16.72 7.22 -53.67
CA LEU A 378 -15.50 7.25 -54.46
C LEU A 378 -15.21 5.87 -55.11
N TRP A 379 -16.14 5.43 -55.94
CA TRP A 379 -16.21 4.07 -56.49
C TRP A 379 -14.92 3.56 -57.15
N GLY A 380 -14.27 4.40 -57.94
CA GLY A 380 -13.03 4.03 -58.64
C GLY A 380 -11.87 3.73 -57.70
N LYS A 381 -11.68 4.60 -56.69
CA LYS A 381 -10.64 4.44 -55.68
C LYS A 381 -10.92 3.25 -54.76
N ALA A 382 -12.19 3.07 -54.39
CA ALA A 382 -12.62 1.95 -53.60
C ALA A 382 -12.27 0.62 -54.27
N GLN A 383 -12.64 0.44 -55.53
CA GLN A 383 -12.34 -0.76 -56.30
C GLN A 383 -10.84 -1.06 -56.40
N GLN A 384 -10.02 -0.04 -56.66
CA GLN A 384 -8.58 -0.20 -56.75
C GLN A 384 -7.99 -0.69 -55.41
N LEU A 385 -8.36 -0.05 -54.31
CA LEU A 385 -7.86 -0.39 -52.96
C LEU A 385 -8.28 -1.78 -52.52
N LEU A 386 -9.55 -2.16 -52.76
CA LEU A 386 -10.06 -3.47 -52.38
C LEU A 386 -9.43 -4.60 -53.24
N LYS A 387 -9.20 -4.38 -54.54
CA LYS A 387 -8.47 -5.33 -55.39
C LYS A 387 -7.00 -5.50 -54.95
N GLN A 388 -6.36 -4.45 -54.40
CA GLN A 388 -5.00 -4.57 -53.89
C GLN A 388 -4.94 -5.27 -52.55
N ALA A 389 -5.94 -5.07 -51.66
CA ALA A 389 -6.02 -5.68 -50.35
C ALA A 389 -6.35 -7.20 -50.42
N GLN A 390 -7.20 -7.59 -51.35
CA GLN A 390 -7.79 -8.94 -51.45
C GLN A 390 -6.73 -10.07 -51.42
N PRO A 391 -5.66 -10.11 -52.25
CA PRO A 391 -4.72 -11.23 -52.29
C PRO A 391 -3.79 -11.28 -51.04
N ARG A 392 -3.71 -10.20 -50.29
CA ARG A 392 -2.80 -10.04 -49.14
C ARG A 392 -3.47 -10.31 -47.79
N LEU A 393 -4.80 -10.19 -47.70
CA LEU A 393 -5.57 -10.49 -46.50
C LEU A 393 -5.71 -11.97 -46.33
N LYS A 394 -5.41 -12.48 -45.12
CA LYS A 394 -5.52 -13.90 -44.74
C LYS A 394 -6.80 -14.19 -43.98
N ASP A 395 -7.49 -13.16 -43.47
CA ASP A 395 -8.72 -13.32 -42.71
C ASP A 395 -9.91 -13.55 -43.63
N GLY A 396 -10.57 -14.71 -43.48
CA GLY A 396 -11.71 -15.10 -44.34
C GLY A 396 -12.92 -14.18 -44.16
N SER A 397 -13.13 -13.61 -42.96
CA SER A 397 -14.26 -12.71 -42.74
C SER A 397 -14.13 -11.42 -43.53
N LEU A 398 -12.94 -10.84 -43.54
CA LEU A 398 -12.63 -9.62 -44.30
C LEU A 398 -12.56 -9.91 -45.80
N GLN A 399 -12.00 -11.04 -46.21
CA GLN A 399 -12.03 -11.45 -47.64
C GLN A 399 -13.46 -11.55 -48.19
N ARG A 400 -14.35 -12.14 -47.39
CA ARG A 400 -15.78 -12.24 -47.76
C ARG A 400 -16.42 -10.85 -47.89
N LYS A 401 -16.10 -9.92 -46.97
CA LYS A 401 -16.58 -8.53 -47.07
C LYS A 401 -16.04 -7.82 -48.30
N ILE A 402 -14.76 -8.02 -48.66
CA ILE A 402 -14.18 -7.47 -49.90
C ILE A 402 -14.91 -7.96 -51.14
N TRP A 403 -15.12 -9.26 -51.24
CA TRP A 403 -15.80 -9.82 -52.41
C TRP A 403 -17.24 -9.33 -52.53
N ARG A 404 -18.00 -9.19 -51.43
CA ARG A 404 -19.32 -8.57 -51.43
C ARG A 404 -19.28 -7.11 -51.89
N ALA A 405 -18.37 -6.32 -51.36
CA ALA A 405 -18.20 -4.93 -51.75
C ALA A 405 -17.82 -4.79 -53.22
N LEU A 406 -16.93 -5.62 -53.75
CA LEU A 406 -16.58 -5.64 -55.17
C LEU A 406 -17.74 -6.06 -56.09
N ALA A 407 -18.60 -7.02 -55.63
CA ALA A 407 -19.80 -7.42 -56.34
C ALA A 407 -20.82 -6.28 -56.40
N GLU A 408 -21.12 -5.60 -55.29
CA GLU A 408 -21.97 -4.40 -55.25
C GLU A 408 -21.47 -3.26 -56.17
N LEU A 409 -20.17 -3.03 -56.16
CA LEU A 409 -19.55 -2.04 -57.05
C LEU A 409 -19.68 -2.39 -58.54
N ALA A 410 -19.60 -3.70 -58.91
CA ALA A 410 -19.79 -4.18 -60.28
C ALA A 410 -21.25 -4.07 -60.72
N GLU A 411 -22.20 -4.39 -59.83
CA GLU A 411 -23.62 -4.21 -60.08
C GLU A 411 -24.00 -2.77 -60.34
N GLN A 412 -23.48 -1.82 -59.57
CA GLN A 412 -23.72 -0.39 -59.78
C GLN A 412 -23.20 0.13 -61.11
N ARG A 413 -22.20 -0.54 -61.69
CA ARG A 413 -21.66 -0.23 -63.04
C ARG A 413 -22.35 -0.96 -64.18
N GLY A 414 -23.29 -1.86 -63.85
CA GLY A 414 -23.97 -2.68 -64.81
C GLY A 414 -23.13 -3.86 -65.34
N ASP A 415 -22.00 -4.17 -64.70
CA ASP A 415 -21.15 -5.31 -65.08
C ASP A 415 -21.61 -6.57 -64.35
N THR A 416 -22.58 -7.23 -64.95
CA THR A 416 -23.26 -8.42 -64.39
C THR A 416 -22.35 -9.63 -64.30
N GLU A 417 -21.35 -9.75 -65.21
CA GLU A 417 -20.45 -10.90 -65.23
C GLU A 417 -19.45 -10.85 -64.05
N THR A 418 -18.80 -9.71 -63.88
CA THR A 418 -17.85 -9.49 -62.76
C THR A 418 -18.58 -9.52 -61.40
N ALA A 419 -19.81 -9.01 -61.31
CA ALA A 419 -20.64 -9.10 -60.14
C ALA A 419 -20.94 -10.56 -59.74
N ALA A 420 -21.35 -11.38 -60.71
CA ALA A 420 -21.66 -12.82 -60.48
C ALA A 420 -20.39 -13.59 -60.05
N GLN A 421 -19.24 -13.30 -60.62
CA GLN A 421 -17.96 -13.90 -60.21
C GLN A 421 -17.59 -13.52 -58.79
N ALA A 422 -17.72 -12.22 -58.42
CA ALA A 422 -17.42 -11.75 -57.09
C ALA A 422 -18.38 -12.31 -56.03
N TRP A 423 -19.68 -12.44 -56.32
CA TRP A 423 -20.64 -13.09 -55.42
C TRP A 423 -20.32 -14.57 -55.19
N ARG A 424 -19.93 -15.31 -56.26
CA ARG A 424 -19.46 -16.69 -56.12
C ARG A 424 -18.23 -16.80 -55.26
N ALA A 425 -17.27 -15.92 -55.45
CA ALA A 425 -16.05 -15.87 -54.62
C ALA A 425 -16.38 -15.56 -53.14
N ALA A 426 -17.31 -14.64 -52.88
CA ALA A 426 -17.77 -14.35 -51.53
C ALA A 426 -18.45 -15.54 -50.82
N ALA A 427 -19.08 -16.46 -51.61
CA ALA A 427 -19.73 -17.64 -51.08
C ALA A 427 -18.76 -18.79 -50.80
N LEU A 428 -17.59 -18.81 -51.45
CA LEU A 428 -16.58 -19.87 -51.34
C LEU A 428 -15.58 -19.61 -50.20
N VAL A 429 -15.45 -18.38 -49.72
CA VAL A 429 -14.61 -17.94 -48.58
C VAL A 429 -15.47 -17.94 -47.33
#